data_08d2be4d47260825680c74350258ae03
#
_entry.id   08d2be4d47260825680c74350258ae03
#
_cell.length_a   1.000
_cell.length_b   1.000
_cell.length_c   1.000
_cell.angle_alpha   90.00
_cell.angle_beta   90.00
_cell.angle_gamma   90.00
#
_symmetry.space_group_name_H-M   'P 1'
#
loop_
_entity.id
_entity.type
_entity.pdbx_description
1 polymer ?
#
loop_
_entity_poly.entity_id
_entity_poly.type
_entity_poly.pdbx_seq_one_letter_code
_entity_poly.pdbx_strand_id
1 'polypeptide(L)'
;MLRLILRSIHVALAVAAAATTSALPAVAQEGAKPRLELADTARAVANAGLRGSSTTRAVPTVSKSPKPAFIPRTTGEFRSDFVRNQTLLGVAIYAPAFATTVARDGIAWAASYLLVAGGSFVAAAEISRAIKITDPMQRLATGAPIRGAIAGSILASTYDGDSRATAASILFGSIGGAASALWLGRRLSDGEAAATLFGSDVLGLAAFAGATAAGLEAPGSPAKRRSGLTLAGMIVGAPLGQAYAALAPYNVSVGDLTAMTASAGVGMLAGLTTVASGTITDRQVAAALAIGGAAGLVVGDRLLARRYDHTPSEGRLVVVGGVAGGLMGAGVALLTGGSQGRFNTYSAALTTLGAAGGIVLTQRYMLPQADGALRLGGLRMNPLGVVAAATGMRGVYTLGSLSF
;
A
#
# COMPACT_ATOMS: atom_id res chain seq x y z
N MET A 1 -15.57 24.47 -8.14
CA MET A 1 -14.13 24.21 -8.04
C MET A 1 -13.75 23.46 -6.75
N LEU A 2 -13.98 24.00 -5.55
CA LEU A 2 -13.62 23.31 -4.27
C LEU A 2 -14.25 21.93 -4.12
N ARG A 3 -15.50 21.71 -4.54
CA ARG A 3 -16.18 20.39 -4.51
C ARG A 3 -15.59 19.38 -5.48
N LEU A 4 -15.01 19.80 -6.60
CA LEU A 4 -14.31 18.92 -7.54
C LEU A 4 -12.93 18.53 -6.99
N ILE A 5 -12.19 19.48 -6.42
CA ILE A 5 -10.90 19.21 -5.77
C ILE A 5 -11.08 18.27 -4.58
N LEU A 6 -12.10 18.49 -3.75
CA LEU A 6 -12.45 17.58 -2.65
C LEU A 6 -12.86 16.20 -3.15
N ARG A 7 -13.60 16.08 -4.25
CA ARG A 7 -13.93 14.79 -4.87
C ARG A 7 -12.68 14.09 -5.43
N SER A 8 -11.78 14.83 -6.10
CA SER A 8 -10.52 14.26 -6.61
C SER A 8 -9.59 13.83 -5.49
N ILE A 9 -9.52 14.59 -4.39
CA ILE A 9 -8.78 14.21 -3.18
C ILE A 9 -9.42 13.00 -2.50
N HIS A 10 -10.76 12.92 -2.43
CA HIS A 10 -11.44 11.74 -1.89
C HIS A 10 -11.22 10.50 -2.75
N VAL A 11 -11.20 10.63 -4.07
CA VAL A 11 -10.87 9.52 -4.98
C VAL A 11 -9.40 9.12 -4.85
N ALA A 12 -8.47 10.07 -4.77
CA ALA A 12 -7.05 9.79 -4.57
C ALA A 12 -6.78 9.19 -3.18
N LEU A 13 -7.45 9.68 -2.12
CA LEU A 13 -7.41 9.11 -0.77
C LEU A 13 -8.09 7.74 -0.71
N ALA A 14 -9.21 7.54 -1.42
CA ALA A 14 -9.87 6.24 -1.51
C ALA A 14 -9.02 5.22 -2.28
N VAL A 15 -8.33 5.64 -3.34
CA VAL A 15 -7.37 4.79 -4.07
C VAL A 15 -6.13 4.51 -3.23
N ALA A 16 -5.61 5.51 -2.51
CA ALA A 16 -4.51 5.32 -1.56
C ALA A 16 -4.96 4.47 -0.35
N ALA A 17 -6.16 4.67 0.17
CA ALA A 17 -6.74 3.86 1.24
C ALA A 17 -7.05 2.43 0.77
N ALA A 18 -7.54 2.23 -0.46
CA ALA A 18 -7.72 0.91 -1.04
C ALA A 18 -6.37 0.19 -1.27
N ALA A 19 -5.34 0.91 -1.68
CA ALA A 19 -3.98 0.38 -1.76
C ALA A 19 -3.40 0.04 -0.38
N THR A 20 -3.77 0.80 0.67
CA THR A 20 -3.35 0.52 2.05
C THR A 20 -4.24 -0.50 2.77
N THR A 21 -5.54 -0.60 2.45
CA THR A 21 -6.44 -1.60 3.03
C THR A 21 -6.21 -3.00 2.47
N SER A 22 -5.67 -3.14 1.27
CA SER A 22 -5.13 -4.44 0.83
C SER A 22 -3.92 -4.90 1.66
N ALA A 23 -3.38 -4.03 2.52
CA ALA A 23 -2.29 -4.29 3.47
C ALA A 23 -2.74 -4.40 4.94
N LEU A 24 -4.04 -4.27 5.23
CA LEU A 24 -4.58 -4.44 6.57
C LEU A 24 -5.18 -5.84 6.74
N PRO A 25 -4.36 -6.85 6.91
CA PRO A 25 -4.64 -7.77 7.96
C PRO A 25 -3.38 -8.40 8.53
N ALA A 26 -3.41 -8.62 9.79
CA ALA A 26 -2.56 -9.53 10.54
C ALA A 26 -1.91 -8.90 11.78
N VAL A 27 -2.55 -7.91 12.39
CA VAL A 27 -2.10 -7.44 13.71
C VAL A 27 -3.00 -7.95 14.84
N ALA A 28 -4.07 -8.69 14.55
CA ALA A 28 -5.08 -9.04 15.55
C ALA A 28 -5.03 -10.47 16.08
N GLN A 29 -3.99 -11.28 15.83
CA GLN A 29 -3.91 -12.62 16.41
C GLN A 29 -2.47 -13.10 16.63
N GLU A 30 -1.73 -12.46 17.52
CA GLU A 30 -0.59 -13.10 18.19
C GLU A 30 -0.90 -13.29 19.68
N GLY A 31 -1.73 -14.26 19.93
CA GLY A 31 -1.94 -14.86 21.25
C GLY A 31 -1.17 -16.16 21.43
N ALA A 32 0.04 -16.27 20.91
CA ALA A 32 0.95 -17.37 21.22
C ALA A 32 1.84 -16.92 22.41
N LYS A 33 1.58 -17.48 23.58
CA LYS A 33 2.43 -17.31 24.78
C LYS A 33 3.86 -17.75 24.45
N PRO A 34 4.88 -16.89 24.52
CA PRO A 34 6.25 -17.34 24.48
C PRO A 34 6.54 -18.08 25.81
N ARG A 35 6.83 -19.37 25.74
CA ARG A 35 7.54 -20.06 26.81
C ARG A 35 8.93 -19.45 26.88
N LEU A 36 9.15 -18.64 27.90
CA LEU A 36 10.47 -18.16 28.27
C LEU A 36 11.28 -19.33 28.81
N GLU A 37 12.20 -19.85 28.01
CA GLU A 37 13.31 -20.67 28.51
C GLU A 37 14.36 -19.73 29.11
N LEU A 38 14.15 -19.39 30.38
CA LEU A 38 15.07 -18.58 31.19
C LEU A 38 16.33 -19.36 31.63
N ALA A 39 16.41 -20.67 31.32
CA ALA A 39 17.50 -21.51 31.79
C ALA A 39 18.79 -21.42 31.01
N ASP A 40 18.72 -21.07 29.70
CA ASP A 40 19.92 -21.07 28.82
C ASP A 40 20.69 -19.76 28.84
N THR A 41 20.04 -18.66 29.18
CA THR A 41 20.70 -17.34 29.23
C THR A 41 21.63 -17.20 30.45
N ALA A 42 21.31 -17.88 31.55
CA ALA A 42 22.15 -17.85 32.76
C ALA A 42 23.45 -18.63 32.62
N ARG A 43 23.50 -19.67 31.79
CA ARG A 43 24.72 -20.45 31.52
C ARG A 43 25.69 -19.74 30.58
N ALA A 44 25.20 -18.94 29.64
CA ALA A 44 26.04 -18.19 28.71
C ALA A 44 26.81 -17.05 29.40
N VAL A 45 26.23 -16.43 30.42
CA VAL A 45 26.88 -15.34 31.17
C VAL A 45 27.95 -15.86 32.15
N ALA A 46 27.80 -17.04 32.70
CA ALA A 46 28.78 -17.62 33.63
C ALA A 46 30.08 -18.06 32.96
N ASN A 47 30.09 -18.39 31.67
CA ASN A 47 31.26 -18.86 30.96
C ASN A 47 32.09 -17.74 30.26
N ALA A 48 31.59 -16.50 30.28
CA ALA A 48 32.29 -15.34 29.68
C ALA A 48 33.28 -14.66 30.63
N GLY A 49 33.37 -15.10 31.89
CA GLY A 49 34.09 -14.40 32.96
C GLY A 49 35.56 -14.77 33.19
N LEU A 50 36.12 -15.75 32.51
CA LEU A 50 37.47 -16.23 32.83
C LEU A 50 38.29 -16.55 31.55
N ARG A 51 38.76 -15.58 30.83
CA ARG A 51 40.03 -15.66 30.08
C ARG A 51 40.60 -14.26 29.82
N GLY A 52 41.77 -14.04 30.41
CA GLY A 52 42.44 -12.77 30.42
C GLY A 52 43.10 -12.34 29.12
N SER A 53 43.19 -11.07 29.02
CA SER A 53 44.12 -10.17 28.31
C SER A 53 45.12 -10.74 27.31
N SER A 54 44.89 -10.38 26.03
CA SER A 54 45.99 -9.94 25.15
C SER A 54 45.49 -8.80 24.26
N THR A 55 46.07 -7.63 24.45
CA THR A 55 45.81 -6.39 23.73
C THR A 55 46.33 -6.49 22.31
N THR A 56 45.49 -6.81 21.38
CA THR A 56 45.67 -6.44 19.96
C THR A 56 44.45 -5.64 19.57
N ARG A 57 44.64 -4.36 19.32
CA ARG A 57 43.62 -3.38 18.93
C ARG A 57 43.10 -3.72 17.55
N ALA A 58 42.21 -4.70 17.47
CA ALA A 58 41.45 -5.05 16.27
C ALA A 58 40.46 -3.91 15.99
N VAL A 59 40.55 -3.35 14.81
CA VAL A 59 39.53 -2.46 14.24
C VAL A 59 38.17 -3.18 14.38
N PRO A 60 37.17 -2.54 14.98
CA PRO A 60 35.86 -3.18 15.12
C PRO A 60 35.28 -3.40 13.71
N THR A 61 35.38 -4.62 13.22
CA THR A 61 34.51 -5.09 12.15
C THR A 61 33.10 -5.02 12.70
N VAL A 62 32.31 -4.08 12.16
CA VAL A 62 30.87 -3.98 12.46
C VAL A 62 30.23 -5.30 12.04
N SER A 63 30.10 -6.18 13.02
CA SER A 63 29.32 -7.40 12.84
C SER A 63 27.89 -6.97 12.57
N LYS A 64 27.43 -7.17 11.32
CA LYS A 64 26.02 -7.01 11.00
C LYS A 64 25.26 -7.97 11.91
N SER A 65 24.51 -7.44 12.86
CA SER A 65 23.58 -8.24 13.65
C SER A 65 22.69 -9.02 12.67
N PRO A 66 22.52 -10.34 12.87
CA PRO A 66 21.63 -11.12 12.01
C PRO A 66 20.24 -10.47 12.06
N LYS A 67 19.68 -10.16 10.87
CA LYS A 67 18.27 -9.74 10.76
C LYS A 67 17.43 -10.78 11.53
N PRO A 68 16.43 -10.35 12.32
CA PRO A 68 15.53 -11.29 12.97
C PRO A 68 15.02 -12.27 11.93
N ALA A 69 15.16 -13.56 12.22
CA ALA A 69 14.81 -14.61 11.26
C ALA A 69 13.34 -14.38 10.84
N PHE A 70 13.13 -14.19 9.55
CA PHE A 70 11.80 -14.13 8.97
C PHE A 70 11.14 -15.49 9.25
N ILE A 71 10.13 -15.52 10.10
CA ILE A 71 9.33 -16.72 10.34
C ILE A 71 8.41 -16.88 9.12
N PRO A 72 8.65 -17.89 8.27
CA PRO A 72 7.81 -18.09 7.10
C PRO A 72 6.38 -18.40 7.57
N ARG A 73 5.39 -17.71 6.99
CA ARG A 73 3.98 -17.99 7.22
C ARG A 73 3.66 -19.43 6.83
N THR A 74 2.80 -20.05 7.62
CA THR A 74 2.36 -21.42 7.36
C THR A 74 1.29 -21.47 6.27
N THR A 75 1.15 -22.59 5.59
CA THR A 75 0.08 -22.82 4.60
C THR A 75 -1.32 -22.59 5.19
N GLY A 76 -1.50 -22.86 6.50
CA GLY A 76 -2.75 -22.63 7.22
C GLY A 76 -3.10 -21.15 7.32
N GLU A 77 -2.11 -20.27 7.53
CA GLU A 77 -2.32 -18.82 7.62
C GLU A 77 -2.77 -18.23 6.27
N PHE A 78 -2.13 -18.62 5.17
CA PHE A 78 -2.55 -18.18 3.83
C PHE A 78 -3.96 -18.61 3.49
N ARG A 79 -4.36 -19.81 3.91
CA ARG A 79 -5.71 -20.32 3.72
C ARG A 79 -6.74 -19.51 4.51
N SER A 80 -6.48 -19.23 5.78
CA SER A 80 -7.39 -18.43 6.62
C SER A 80 -7.54 -17.01 6.11
N ASP A 81 -6.42 -16.38 5.71
CA ASP A 81 -6.40 -15.05 5.12
C ASP A 81 -7.18 -15.02 3.78
N PHE A 82 -7.02 -16.03 2.93
CA PHE A 82 -7.77 -16.16 1.69
C PHE A 82 -9.28 -16.23 1.95
N VAL A 83 -9.72 -17.11 2.83
CA VAL A 83 -11.15 -17.26 3.15
C VAL A 83 -11.71 -15.96 3.72
N ARG A 84 -11.03 -15.36 4.69
CA ARG A 84 -11.43 -14.08 5.28
C ARG A 84 -11.56 -12.99 4.23
N ASN A 85 -10.54 -12.80 3.38
CA ASN A 85 -10.52 -11.72 2.40
C ASN A 85 -11.56 -11.94 1.30
N GLN A 86 -11.78 -13.17 0.83
CA GLN A 86 -12.84 -13.47 -0.13
C GLN A 86 -14.23 -13.26 0.47
N THR A 87 -14.42 -13.56 1.76
CA THR A 87 -15.68 -13.26 2.45
C THR A 87 -15.92 -11.75 2.54
N LEU A 88 -14.89 -10.96 2.89
CA LEU A 88 -14.99 -9.50 2.91
C LEU A 88 -15.29 -8.92 1.52
N LEU A 89 -14.65 -9.44 0.47
CA LEU A 89 -14.97 -9.08 -0.92
C LEU A 89 -16.37 -9.49 -1.30
N GLY A 90 -16.84 -10.64 -0.80
CA GLY A 90 -18.20 -11.10 -0.94
C GLY A 90 -19.21 -10.10 -0.40
N VAL A 91 -18.99 -9.64 0.83
CA VAL A 91 -19.85 -8.64 1.49
C VAL A 91 -19.77 -7.27 0.80
N ALA A 92 -18.55 -6.82 0.47
CA ALA A 92 -18.33 -5.46 0.00
C ALA A 92 -18.55 -5.25 -1.50
N ILE A 93 -18.33 -6.27 -2.33
CA ILE A 93 -18.34 -6.16 -3.81
C ILE A 93 -19.30 -7.16 -4.45
N TYR A 94 -19.13 -8.48 -4.22
CA TYR A 94 -19.87 -9.49 -4.98
C TYR A 94 -21.36 -9.45 -4.65
N ALA A 95 -21.72 -9.35 -3.36
CA ALA A 95 -23.11 -9.39 -2.94
C ALA A 95 -23.90 -8.15 -3.38
N PRO A 96 -23.45 -6.90 -3.16
CA PRO A 96 -24.17 -5.74 -3.63
C PRO A 96 -24.23 -5.68 -5.16
N ALA A 97 -23.16 -6.05 -5.87
CA ALA A 97 -23.17 -6.09 -7.33
C ALA A 97 -24.14 -7.14 -7.88
N PHE A 98 -24.13 -8.36 -7.32
CA PHE A 98 -25.09 -9.41 -7.71
C PHE A 98 -26.53 -9.00 -7.41
N ALA A 99 -26.80 -8.54 -6.17
CA ALA A 99 -28.15 -8.14 -5.77
C ALA A 99 -28.71 -7.03 -6.66
N THR A 100 -27.90 -6.01 -6.99
CA THR A 100 -28.30 -4.93 -7.88
C THR A 100 -28.55 -5.41 -9.32
N THR A 101 -27.83 -6.44 -9.77
CA THR A 101 -28.01 -7.03 -11.11
C THR A 101 -29.34 -7.79 -11.24
N VAL A 102 -29.71 -8.60 -10.22
CA VAL A 102 -30.80 -9.57 -10.34
C VAL A 102 -32.10 -9.12 -9.67
N ALA A 103 -32.03 -8.30 -8.62
CA ALA A 103 -33.20 -7.96 -7.82
C ALA A 103 -34.16 -7.02 -8.55
N ARG A 104 -35.45 -7.24 -8.34
CA ARG A 104 -36.55 -6.41 -8.87
C ARG A 104 -37.15 -5.50 -7.80
N ASP A 105 -36.99 -5.86 -6.53
CA ASP A 105 -37.52 -5.16 -5.37
C ASP A 105 -36.54 -5.25 -4.17
N GLY A 106 -36.85 -4.56 -3.09
CA GLY A 106 -35.98 -4.48 -1.91
C GLY A 106 -35.82 -5.80 -1.17
N ILE A 107 -36.84 -6.66 -1.15
CA ILE A 107 -36.81 -7.99 -0.50
C ILE A 107 -35.91 -8.92 -1.29
N ALA A 108 -36.07 -8.97 -2.61
CA ALA A 108 -35.25 -9.77 -3.51
C ALA A 108 -33.78 -9.28 -3.46
N TRP A 109 -33.55 -7.96 -3.33
CA TRP A 109 -32.22 -7.41 -3.16
C TRP A 109 -31.57 -7.89 -1.86
N ALA A 110 -32.25 -7.75 -0.73
CA ALA A 110 -31.74 -8.18 0.56
C ALA A 110 -31.47 -9.69 0.61
N ALA A 111 -32.38 -10.49 0.10
CA ALA A 111 -32.21 -11.95 0.03
C ALA A 111 -31.01 -12.34 -0.85
N SER A 112 -30.87 -11.75 -2.03
CA SER A 112 -29.76 -11.99 -2.95
C SER A 112 -28.42 -11.56 -2.35
N TYR A 113 -28.39 -10.40 -1.68
CA TYR A 113 -27.21 -9.90 -0.97
C TYR A 113 -26.76 -10.90 0.10
N LEU A 114 -27.65 -11.31 1.01
CA LEU A 114 -27.32 -12.22 2.11
C LEU A 114 -26.87 -13.59 1.59
N LEU A 115 -27.49 -14.09 0.54
CA LEU A 115 -27.13 -15.37 -0.08
C LEU A 115 -25.71 -15.33 -0.67
N VAL A 116 -25.34 -14.27 -1.39
CA VAL A 116 -24.01 -14.13 -1.98
C VAL A 116 -22.97 -13.79 -0.93
N ALA A 117 -23.28 -12.92 0.05
CA ALA A 117 -22.39 -12.59 1.15
C ALA A 117 -22.03 -13.84 1.96
N GLY A 118 -23.01 -14.65 2.36
CA GLY A 118 -22.78 -15.92 3.05
C GLY A 118 -22.16 -16.99 2.16
N GLY A 119 -22.64 -17.10 0.91
CA GLY A 119 -22.13 -18.04 -0.09
C GLY A 119 -20.66 -17.82 -0.44
N SER A 120 -20.18 -16.58 -0.38
CA SER A 120 -18.76 -16.25 -0.63
C SER A 120 -17.81 -16.91 0.39
N PHE A 121 -18.23 -17.00 1.65
CA PHE A 121 -17.49 -17.73 2.68
C PHE A 121 -17.39 -19.22 2.34
N VAL A 122 -18.53 -19.84 2.01
CA VAL A 122 -18.59 -21.28 1.69
C VAL A 122 -17.74 -21.57 0.45
N ALA A 123 -17.91 -20.78 -0.61
CA ALA A 123 -17.12 -20.93 -1.84
C ALA A 123 -15.62 -20.78 -1.59
N ALA A 124 -15.19 -19.77 -0.82
CA ALA A 124 -13.80 -19.56 -0.47
C ALA A 124 -13.24 -20.72 0.37
N ALA A 125 -14.01 -21.22 1.33
CA ALA A 125 -13.63 -22.36 2.15
C ALA A 125 -13.44 -23.62 1.28
N GLU A 126 -14.36 -23.94 0.37
CA GLU A 126 -14.25 -25.09 -0.53
C GLU A 126 -13.09 -24.96 -1.52
N ILE A 127 -12.91 -23.78 -2.14
CA ILE A 127 -11.75 -23.52 -3.00
C ILE A 127 -10.46 -23.76 -2.23
N SER A 128 -10.36 -23.25 -0.99
CA SER A 128 -9.16 -23.40 -0.14
C SER A 128 -8.91 -24.84 0.35
N ARG A 129 -9.91 -25.73 0.25
CA ARG A 129 -9.75 -27.17 0.48
C ARG A 129 -9.27 -27.89 -0.79
N ALA A 130 -9.79 -27.48 -1.94
CA ALA A 130 -9.50 -28.09 -3.22
C ALA A 130 -8.10 -27.75 -3.76
N ILE A 131 -7.56 -26.57 -3.44
CA ILE A 131 -6.26 -26.11 -3.92
C ILE A 131 -5.39 -25.58 -2.78
N LYS A 132 -4.07 -25.82 -2.89
CA LYS A 132 -3.10 -25.25 -1.95
C LYS A 132 -2.94 -23.77 -2.23
N ILE A 133 -3.41 -22.92 -1.31
CA ILE A 133 -3.25 -21.47 -1.41
C ILE A 133 -1.82 -21.09 -1.01
N THR A 134 -1.14 -20.35 -1.90
CA THR A 134 0.19 -19.77 -1.68
C THR A 134 0.10 -18.28 -1.41
N ASP A 135 1.16 -17.65 -0.90
CA ASP A 135 1.19 -16.19 -0.66
C ASP A 135 0.89 -15.37 -1.92
N PRO A 136 1.52 -15.62 -3.09
CA PRO A 136 1.17 -14.92 -4.33
C PRO A 136 -0.30 -15.09 -4.73
N MET A 137 -0.85 -16.30 -4.59
CA MET A 137 -2.27 -16.56 -4.89
C MET A 137 -3.18 -15.77 -3.97
N GLN A 138 -2.93 -15.79 -2.66
CA GLN A 138 -3.72 -15.06 -1.66
C GLN A 138 -3.65 -13.55 -1.92
N ARG A 139 -2.47 -13.01 -2.22
CA ARG A 139 -2.26 -11.59 -2.51
C ARG A 139 -3.00 -11.14 -3.76
N LEU A 140 -2.82 -11.85 -4.86
CA LEU A 140 -3.55 -11.56 -6.10
C LEU A 140 -5.05 -11.72 -5.93
N ALA A 141 -5.52 -12.80 -5.27
CA ALA A 141 -6.94 -13.04 -5.04
C ALA A 141 -7.60 -11.98 -4.14
N THR A 142 -6.82 -11.24 -3.37
CA THR A 142 -7.33 -10.07 -2.63
C THR A 142 -7.35 -8.81 -3.50
N GLY A 143 -6.29 -8.56 -4.26
CA GLY A 143 -6.12 -7.32 -5.01
C GLY A 143 -6.77 -7.29 -6.38
N ALA A 144 -6.74 -8.39 -7.12
CA ALA A 144 -7.26 -8.43 -8.50
C ALA A 144 -8.79 -8.30 -8.59
N PRO A 145 -9.62 -8.84 -7.66
CA PRO A 145 -11.05 -8.60 -7.67
C PRO A 145 -11.43 -7.13 -7.53
N ILE A 146 -10.70 -6.36 -6.70
CA ILE A 146 -10.94 -4.92 -6.52
C ILE A 146 -10.64 -4.19 -7.83
N ARG A 147 -9.53 -4.51 -8.49
CA ARG A 147 -9.15 -3.92 -9.78
C ARG A 147 -10.10 -4.35 -10.90
N GLY A 148 -10.57 -5.59 -10.84
CA GLY A 148 -11.61 -6.10 -11.72
C GLY A 148 -12.93 -5.35 -11.56
N ALA A 149 -13.32 -5.03 -10.30
CA ALA A 149 -14.50 -4.19 -10.02
C ALA A 149 -14.34 -2.79 -10.61
N ILE A 150 -13.17 -2.16 -10.40
CA ILE A 150 -12.86 -0.84 -10.97
C ILE A 150 -12.88 -0.91 -12.50
N ALA A 151 -12.22 -1.88 -13.09
CA ALA A 151 -12.19 -2.08 -14.54
C ALA A 151 -13.60 -2.32 -15.10
N GLY A 152 -14.43 -3.12 -14.42
CA GLY A 152 -15.82 -3.36 -14.79
C GLY A 152 -16.66 -2.09 -14.73
N SER A 153 -16.51 -1.26 -13.71
CA SER A 153 -17.22 0.03 -13.61
C SER A 153 -16.78 1.01 -14.70
N ILE A 154 -15.48 1.07 -15.00
CA ILE A 154 -14.94 1.88 -16.09
C ILE A 154 -15.48 1.39 -17.43
N LEU A 155 -15.50 0.07 -17.65
CA LEU A 155 -16.05 -0.53 -18.86
C LEU A 155 -17.52 -0.17 -19.02
N ALA A 156 -18.35 -0.30 -17.99
CA ALA A 156 -19.76 0.08 -18.05
C ALA A 156 -19.94 1.54 -18.41
N SER A 157 -19.10 2.45 -17.90
CA SER A 157 -19.15 3.86 -18.22
C SER A 157 -18.81 4.18 -19.70
N THR A 158 -18.11 3.27 -20.40
CA THR A 158 -17.81 3.45 -21.84
C THR A 158 -19.02 3.17 -22.74
N TYR A 159 -20.00 2.39 -22.25
CA TYR A 159 -21.17 1.98 -22.99
C TYR A 159 -22.47 2.63 -22.50
N ASP A 160 -22.37 3.66 -21.65
CA ASP A 160 -23.53 4.33 -21.03
C ASP A 160 -24.46 3.34 -20.32
N GLY A 161 -23.86 2.35 -19.66
CA GLY A 161 -24.58 1.30 -18.96
C GLY A 161 -25.43 1.87 -17.81
N ASP A 162 -26.65 1.35 -17.69
CA ASP A 162 -27.49 1.64 -16.53
C ASP A 162 -26.90 1.04 -15.23
N SER A 163 -27.59 1.23 -14.12
CA SER A 163 -27.12 0.74 -12.81
C SER A 163 -26.97 -0.79 -12.76
N ARG A 164 -27.81 -1.55 -13.50
CA ARG A 164 -27.72 -3.01 -13.57
C ARG A 164 -26.54 -3.48 -14.43
N ALA A 165 -26.35 -2.84 -15.58
CA ALA A 165 -25.20 -3.12 -16.45
C ALA A 165 -23.88 -2.79 -15.73
N THR A 166 -23.84 -1.68 -14.99
CA THR A 166 -22.69 -1.31 -14.16
C THR A 166 -22.44 -2.35 -13.07
N ALA A 167 -23.46 -2.76 -12.34
CA ALA A 167 -23.33 -3.77 -11.30
C ALA A 167 -22.91 -5.14 -11.86
N ALA A 168 -23.47 -5.56 -12.99
CA ALA A 168 -23.05 -6.78 -13.68
C ALA A 168 -21.57 -6.71 -14.10
N SER A 169 -21.12 -5.59 -14.67
CA SER A 169 -19.74 -5.39 -15.09
C SER A 169 -18.75 -5.40 -13.89
N ILE A 170 -19.13 -4.81 -12.76
CA ILE A 170 -18.40 -4.90 -11.50
C ILE A 170 -18.27 -6.35 -11.04
N LEU A 171 -19.39 -7.09 -11.04
CA LEU A 171 -19.44 -8.49 -10.62
C LEU A 171 -18.54 -9.36 -11.49
N PHE A 172 -18.72 -9.32 -12.81
CA PHE A 172 -17.94 -10.12 -13.76
C PHE A 172 -16.45 -9.74 -13.74
N GLY A 173 -16.14 -8.45 -13.66
CA GLY A 173 -14.77 -7.97 -13.52
C GLY A 173 -14.11 -8.48 -12.23
N SER A 174 -14.83 -8.44 -11.10
CA SER A 174 -14.32 -8.93 -9.82
C SER A 174 -14.12 -10.44 -9.80
N ILE A 175 -15.08 -11.21 -10.29
CA ILE A 175 -14.98 -12.68 -10.37
C ILE A 175 -13.85 -13.07 -11.34
N GLY A 176 -13.78 -12.42 -12.51
CA GLY A 176 -12.70 -12.61 -13.47
C GLY A 176 -11.33 -12.30 -12.88
N GLY A 177 -11.24 -11.21 -12.09
CA GLY A 177 -10.05 -10.86 -11.32
C GLY A 177 -9.66 -11.95 -10.30
N ALA A 178 -10.63 -12.50 -9.55
CA ALA A 178 -10.36 -13.57 -8.59
C ALA A 178 -9.89 -14.85 -9.28
N ALA A 179 -10.55 -15.25 -10.37
CA ALA A 179 -10.19 -16.46 -11.11
C ALA A 179 -8.81 -16.36 -11.76
N SER A 180 -8.52 -15.22 -12.41
CA SER A 180 -7.20 -14.96 -13.00
C SER A 180 -6.09 -14.92 -11.93
N ALA A 181 -6.38 -14.37 -10.75
CA ALA A 181 -5.46 -14.33 -9.61
C ALA A 181 -5.07 -15.73 -9.14
N LEU A 182 -6.02 -16.63 -8.99
CA LEU A 182 -5.75 -18.02 -8.58
C LEU A 182 -4.96 -18.78 -9.63
N TRP A 183 -5.21 -18.52 -10.91
CA TRP A 183 -4.47 -19.15 -11.99
C TRP A 183 -3.05 -18.62 -12.13
N LEU A 184 -2.89 -17.29 -12.14
CA LEU A 184 -1.61 -16.60 -12.32
C LEU A 184 -0.71 -16.77 -11.10
N GLY A 185 -1.27 -16.66 -9.88
CA GLY A 185 -0.52 -16.75 -8.63
C GLY A 185 0.17 -18.09 -8.38
N ARG A 186 -0.20 -19.15 -9.12
CA ARG A 186 0.51 -20.45 -9.07
C ARG A 186 1.91 -20.40 -9.69
N ARG A 187 2.16 -19.40 -10.54
CA ARG A 187 3.39 -19.29 -11.35
C ARG A 187 4.28 -18.13 -10.92
N LEU A 188 3.78 -17.25 -10.06
CA LEU A 188 4.48 -16.03 -9.66
C LEU A 188 5.11 -16.18 -8.28
N SER A 189 6.23 -15.48 -8.08
CA SER A 189 6.76 -15.15 -6.77
C SER A 189 5.90 -14.09 -6.08
N ASP A 190 6.09 -13.90 -4.78
CA ASP A 190 5.34 -12.88 -4.02
C ASP A 190 5.62 -11.45 -4.53
N GLY A 191 6.87 -11.16 -4.86
CA GLY A 191 7.27 -9.88 -5.46
C GLY A 191 6.65 -9.63 -6.83
N GLU A 192 6.64 -10.64 -7.72
CA GLU A 192 6.00 -10.54 -9.04
C GLU A 192 4.49 -10.36 -8.92
N ALA A 193 3.84 -11.06 -8.00
CA ALA A 193 2.41 -10.91 -7.74
C ALA A 193 2.07 -9.48 -7.25
N ALA A 194 2.87 -8.96 -6.33
CA ALA A 194 2.70 -7.57 -5.85
C ALA A 194 2.97 -6.56 -6.97
N ALA A 195 4.02 -6.77 -7.77
CA ALA A 195 4.39 -5.89 -8.87
C ALA A 195 3.35 -5.91 -10.01
N THR A 196 2.69 -7.05 -10.25
CA THR A 196 1.55 -7.15 -11.18
C THR A 196 0.43 -6.20 -10.79
N LEU A 197 0.03 -6.21 -9.51
CA LEU A 197 -1.00 -5.30 -8.99
C LEU A 197 -0.53 -3.84 -9.03
N PHE A 198 0.69 -3.58 -8.60
CA PHE A 198 1.29 -2.25 -8.61
C PHE A 198 1.38 -1.65 -10.01
N GLY A 199 1.84 -2.42 -11.00
CA GLY A 199 1.92 -1.98 -12.39
C GLY A 199 0.55 -1.63 -12.97
N SER A 200 -0.48 -2.43 -12.67
CA SER A 200 -1.87 -2.13 -13.05
C SER A 200 -2.35 -0.79 -12.49
N ASP A 201 -2.08 -0.52 -11.20
CA ASP A 201 -2.47 0.73 -10.55
C ASP A 201 -1.72 1.94 -11.13
N VAL A 202 -0.41 1.81 -11.27
CA VAL A 202 0.47 2.90 -11.76
C VAL A 202 0.12 3.29 -13.18
N LEU A 203 0.01 2.31 -14.09
CA LEU A 203 -0.30 2.64 -15.49
C LEU A 203 -1.77 2.99 -15.70
N GLY A 204 -2.69 2.43 -14.93
CA GLY A 204 -4.08 2.87 -14.92
C GLY A 204 -4.21 4.34 -14.52
N LEU A 205 -3.56 4.74 -13.42
CA LEU A 205 -3.55 6.11 -12.94
C LEU A 205 -2.81 7.06 -13.90
N ALA A 206 -1.68 6.64 -14.45
CA ALA A 206 -0.92 7.42 -15.43
C ALA A 206 -1.74 7.64 -16.70
N ALA A 207 -2.44 6.63 -17.20
CA ALA A 207 -3.31 6.74 -18.37
C ALA A 207 -4.52 7.66 -18.10
N PHE A 208 -5.13 7.56 -16.91
CA PHE A 208 -6.19 8.47 -16.49
C PHE A 208 -5.71 9.92 -16.44
N ALA A 209 -4.60 10.18 -15.76
CA ALA A 209 -4.04 11.51 -15.63
C ALA A 209 -3.53 12.07 -16.96
N GLY A 210 -2.88 11.23 -17.79
CA GLY A 210 -2.45 11.59 -19.14
C GLY A 210 -3.61 11.95 -20.07
N ALA A 211 -4.71 11.17 -20.02
CA ALA A 211 -5.91 11.46 -20.80
C ALA A 211 -6.59 12.77 -20.37
N THR A 212 -6.63 13.04 -19.04
CA THR A 212 -7.14 14.30 -18.50
C THR A 212 -6.25 15.48 -18.89
N ALA A 213 -4.94 15.34 -18.80
CA ALA A 213 -3.97 16.36 -19.21
C ALA A 213 -4.07 16.68 -20.72
N ALA A 214 -4.29 15.66 -21.55
CA ALA A 214 -4.51 15.82 -22.97
C ALA A 214 -5.87 16.44 -23.33
N GLY A 215 -6.73 16.70 -22.34
CA GLY A 215 -8.04 17.33 -22.57
C GLY A 215 -9.06 16.43 -23.23
N LEU A 216 -8.90 15.12 -23.05
CA LEU A 216 -9.89 14.15 -23.54
C LEU A 216 -11.23 14.21 -22.77
N GLU A 217 -11.47 15.28 -22.01
CA GLU A 217 -12.69 15.56 -21.23
C GLU A 217 -13.62 16.59 -21.89
N ALA A 218 -13.31 17.08 -23.11
CA ALA A 218 -14.09 18.14 -23.76
C ALA A 218 -15.52 17.69 -24.11
N PRO A 219 -16.53 18.60 -24.08
CA PRO A 219 -17.92 18.25 -24.30
C PRO A 219 -18.16 17.58 -25.64
N GLY A 220 -18.78 16.41 -25.63
CA GLY A 220 -19.26 15.73 -26.82
C GLY A 220 -18.74 14.33 -27.11
N SER A 221 -17.64 13.86 -26.51
CA SER A 221 -17.17 12.46 -26.75
C SER A 221 -16.12 11.88 -25.79
N PRO A 222 -15.61 12.54 -24.81
CA PRO A 222 -14.28 12.22 -24.28
C PRO A 222 -14.23 11.39 -23.01
N ALA A 223 -15.31 11.30 -22.25
CA ALA A 223 -15.36 10.43 -21.07
C ALA A 223 -15.07 8.97 -21.47
N LYS A 224 -15.59 8.52 -22.60
CA LYS A 224 -15.39 7.16 -23.12
C LYS A 224 -13.92 6.90 -23.49
N ARG A 225 -13.23 7.88 -24.11
CA ARG A 225 -11.81 7.74 -24.46
C ARG A 225 -10.92 7.70 -23.22
N ARG A 226 -11.16 8.57 -22.25
CA ARG A 226 -10.43 8.56 -20.98
C ARG A 226 -10.62 7.24 -20.25
N SER A 227 -11.86 6.78 -20.14
CA SER A 227 -12.20 5.48 -19.53
C SER A 227 -11.50 4.31 -20.24
N GLY A 228 -11.55 4.29 -21.58
CA GLY A 228 -10.88 3.27 -22.38
C GLY A 228 -9.36 3.27 -22.22
N LEU A 229 -8.71 4.45 -22.19
CA LEU A 229 -7.27 4.57 -21.95
C LEU A 229 -6.90 4.13 -20.53
N THR A 230 -7.70 4.49 -19.52
CA THR A 230 -7.49 4.04 -18.13
C THR A 230 -7.54 2.53 -18.04
N LEU A 231 -8.56 1.92 -18.63
CA LEU A 231 -8.70 0.47 -18.67
C LEU A 231 -7.52 -0.20 -19.41
N ALA A 232 -7.12 0.34 -20.56
CA ALA A 232 -5.96 -0.14 -21.29
C ALA A 232 -4.68 -0.03 -20.43
N GLY A 233 -4.50 1.09 -19.72
CA GLY A 233 -3.39 1.28 -18.78
C GLY A 233 -3.37 0.23 -17.68
N MET A 234 -4.52 -0.09 -17.08
CA MET A 234 -4.62 -1.14 -16.07
C MET A 234 -4.27 -2.52 -16.61
N ILE A 235 -4.77 -2.86 -17.81
CA ILE A 235 -4.53 -4.17 -18.44
C ILE A 235 -3.06 -4.32 -18.83
N VAL A 236 -2.46 -3.32 -19.46
CA VAL A 236 -1.05 -3.33 -19.88
C VAL A 236 -0.11 -3.19 -18.68
N GLY A 237 -0.54 -2.47 -17.65
CA GLY A 237 0.23 -2.27 -16.43
C GLY A 237 0.51 -3.55 -15.66
N ALA A 238 -0.41 -4.50 -15.65
CA ALA A 238 -0.23 -5.76 -14.94
C ALA A 238 0.99 -6.57 -15.46
N PRO A 239 1.10 -6.93 -16.74
CA PRO A 239 2.28 -7.65 -17.24
C PRO A 239 3.55 -6.79 -17.22
N LEU A 240 3.47 -5.46 -17.35
CA LEU A 240 4.65 -4.60 -17.22
C LEU A 240 5.16 -4.55 -15.79
N GLY A 241 4.28 -4.55 -14.79
CA GLY A 241 4.67 -4.67 -13.39
C GLY A 241 5.36 -6.02 -13.11
N GLN A 242 4.82 -7.11 -13.63
CA GLN A 242 5.45 -8.42 -13.54
C GLN A 242 6.83 -8.44 -14.20
N ALA A 243 6.95 -7.91 -15.42
CA ALA A 243 8.21 -7.81 -16.14
C ALA A 243 9.24 -6.95 -15.37
N TYR A 244 8.80 -5.86 -14.75
CA TYR A 244 9.66 -5.06 -13.88
C TYR A 244 10.25 -5.89 -12.74
N ALA A 245 9.45 -6.67 -12.02
CA ALA A 245 9.95 -7.51 -10.93
C ALA A 245 10.89 -8.61 -11.43
N ALA A 246 10.62 -9.19 -12.60
CA ALA A 246 11.46 -10.23 -13.20
C ALA A 246 12.79 -9.69 -13.75
N LEU A 247 12.84 -8.45 -14.22
CA LEU A 247 14.01 -7.81 -14.84
C LEU A 247 14.81 -6.94 -13.86
N ALA A 248 14.28 -6.63 -12.69
CA ALA A 248 14.96 -5.80 -11.70
C ALA A 248 16.26 -6.48 -11.25
N PRO A 249 17.38 -5.73 -11.08
CA PRO A 249 18.67 -6.28 -10.65
C PRO A 249 18.70 -6.61 -9.14
N TYR A 250 17.56 -6.65 -8.49
CA TYR A 250 17.38 -6.93 -7.07
C TYR A 250 16.04 -7.67 -6.86
N ASN A 251 15.90 -8.32 -5.72
CA ASN A 251 14.65 -9.01 -5.39
C ASN A 251 13.58 -8.00 -4.99
N VAL A 252 12.61 -7.77 -5.86
CA VAL A 252 11.51 -6.83 -5.60
C VAL A 252 10.59 -7.42 -4.55
N SER A 253 10.43 -6.71 -3.45
CA SER A 253 9.54 -7.07 -2.36
C SER A 253 8.25 -6.22 -2.34
N VAL A 254 7.27 -6.67 -1.58
CA VAL A 254 6.06 -5.87 -1.29
C VAL A 254 6.42 -4.57 -0.58
N GLY A 255 7.40 -4.63 0.33
CA GLY A 255 7.87 -3.47 1.07
C GLY A 255 8.49 -2.42 0.15
N ASP A 256 9.27 -2.86 -0.84
CA ASP A 256 9.89 -1.96 -1.82
C ASP A 256 8.84 -1.24 -2.67
N LEU A 257 7.83 -1.98 -3.17
CA LEU A 257 6.73 -1.38 -3.94
C LEU A 257 5.90 -0.40 -3.10
N THR A 258 5.73 -0.70 -1.81
CA THR A 258 5.04 0.20 -0.87
C THR A 258 5.86 1.48 -0.63
N ALA A 259 7.18 1.37 -0.47
CA ALA A 259 8.08 2.50 -0.34
C ALA A 259 8.13 3.36 -1.63
N MET A 260 8.12 2.70 -2.81
CA MET A 260 8.00 3.39 -4.11
C MET A 260 6.68 4.14 -4.24
N THR A 261 5.57 3.57 -3.75
CA THR A 261 4.26 4.26 -3.73
C THR A 261 4.31 5.52 -2.86
N ALA A 262 4.98 5.47 -1.69
CA ALA A 262 5.17 6.65 -0.85
C ALA A 262 5.98 7.74 -1.58
N SER A 263 7.05 7.34 -2.27
CA SER A 263 7.88 8.26 -3.06
C SER A 263 7.09 8.86 -4.24
N ALA A 264 6.24 8.07 -4.91
CA ALA A 264 5.33 8.56 -5.95
C ALA A 264 4.37 9.61 -5.40
N GLY A 265 3.80 9.39 -4.21
CA GLY A 265 2.96 10.36 -3.51
C GLY A 265 3.68 11.69 -3.24
N VAL A 266 4.92 11.64 -2.76
CA VAL A 266 5.76 12.84 -2.59
C VAL A 266 6.02 13.52 -3.93
N GLY A 267 6.30 12.76 -4.98
CA GLY A 267 6.47 13.28 -6.33
C GLY A 267 5.21 13.96 -6.85
N MET A 268 4.02 13.39 -6.62
CA MET A 268 2.73 14.03 -6.95
C MET A 268 2.55 15.36 -6.23
N LEU A 269 2.87 15.43 -4.93
CA LEU A 269 2.84 16.67 -4.16
C LEU A 269 3.84 17.69 -4.72
N ALA A 270 5.05 17.27 -5.07
CA ALA A 270 6.04 18.12 -5.72
C ALA A 270 5.54 18.67 -7.07
N GLY A 271 4.90 17.83 -7.88
CA GLY A 271 4.25 18.27 -9.12
C GLY A 271 3.19 19.33 -8.86
N LEU A 272 2.34 19.15 -7.85
CA LEU A 272 1.31 20.13 -7.47
C LEU A 272 1.90 21.48 -7.06
N THR A 273 3.11 21.52 -6.48
CA THR A 273 3.74 22.80 -6.13
C THR A 273 4.00 23.69 -7.34
N THR A 274 4.25 23.07 -8.51
CA THR A 274 4.56 23.81 -9.74
C THR A 274 3.35 24.52 -10.35
N VAL A 275 2.14 24.07 -10.02
CA VAL A 275 0.88 24.62 -10.55
C VAL A 275 0.03 25.34 -9.51
N ALA A 276 0.48 25.38 -8.24
CA ALA A 276 -0.28 25.94 -7.14
C ALA A 276 -0.40 27.48 -7.16
N SER A 277 0.34 28.17 -8.05
CA SER A 277 0.29 29.63 -8.22
C SER A 277 -0.54 29.98 -9.47
N GLY A 278 -1.75 30.43 -9.32
CA GLY A 278 -2.55 30.95 -10.43
C GLY A 278 -3.95 30.32 -10.61
N THR A 279 -4.56 30.54 -11.74
CA THR A 279 -5.80 29.86 -12.15
C THR A 279 -5.47 28.44 -12.60
N ILE A 280 -5.72 27.48 -11.71
CA ILE A 280 -5.39 26.08 -11.93
C ILE A 280 -6.47 25.42 -12.78
N THR A 281 -6.09 24.80 -13.90
CA THR A 281 -6.98 23.97 -14.72
C THR A 281 -6.84 22.51 -14.34
N ASP A 282 -7.89 21.69 -14.53
CA ASP A 282 -7.84 20.25 -14.24
C ASP A 282 -6.75 19.53 -15.07
N ARG A 283 -6.48 20.03 -16.29
CA ARG A 283 -5.39 19.52 -17.15
C ARG A 283 -4.00 19.74 -16.53
N GLN A 284 -3.76 20.93 -16.01
CA GLN A 284 -2.46 21.24 -15.37
C GLN A 284 -2.27 20.41 -14.11
N VAL A 285 -3.32 20.25 -13.31
CA VAL A 285 -3.27 19.38 -12.11
C VAL A 285 -2.97 17.94 -12.51
N ALA A 286 -3.68 17.42 -13.51
CA ALA A 286 -3.47 16.05 -13.97
C ALA A 286 -2.05 15.84 -14.53
N ALA A 287 -1.54 16.76 -15.33
CA ALA A 287 -0.17 16.71 -15.85
C ALA A 287 0.86 16.77 -14.73
N ALA A 288 0.68 17.68 -13.77
CA ALA A 288 1.58 17.84 -12.62
C ALA A 288 1.62 16.56 -11.74
N LEU A 289 0.46 15.95 -11.47
CA LEU A 289 0.37 14.69 -10.74
C LEU A 289 1.02 13.54 -11.51
N ALA A 290 0.79 13.43 -12.83
CA ALA A 290 1.36 12.37 -13.63
C ALA A 290 2.89 12.47 -13.70
N ILE A 291 3.42 13.65 -14.04
CA ILE A 291 4.87 13.88 -14.17
C ILE A 291 5.55 13.75 -12.80
N GLY A 292 4.98 14.39 -11.77
CA GLY A 292 5.51 14.32 -10.41
C GLY A 292 5.49 12.89 -9.87
N GLY A 293 4.38 12.17 -10.06
CA GLY A 293 4.25 10.78 -9.64
C GLY A 293 5.25 9.85 -10.34
N ALA A 294 5.42 10.00 -11.66
CA ALA A 294 6.42 9.23 -12.41
C ALA A 294 7.85 9.54 -11.94
N ALA A 295 8.19 10.81 -11.72
CA ALA A 295 9.48 11.20 -11.15
C ALA A 295 9.68 10.60 -9.76
N GLY A 296 8.65 10.67 -8.91
CA GLY A 296 8.66 10.07 -7.58
C GLY A 296 8.86 8.56 -7.60
N LEU A 297 8.25 7.83 -8.55
CA LEU A 297 8.49 6.40 -8.74
C LEU A 297 9.95 6.09 -9.11
N VAL A 298 10.52 6.84 -10.05
CA VAL A 298 11.94 6.68 -10.44
C VAL A 298 12.86 6.95 -9.27
N VAL A 299 12.60 8.00 -8.48
CA VAL A 299 13.35 8.31 -7.26
C VAL A 299 13.19 7.19 -6.24
N GLY A 300 11.97 6.69 -6.03
CA GLY A 300 11.68 5.57 -5.14
C GLY A 300 12.42 4.30 -5.52
N ASP A 301 12.43 3.93 -6.81
CA ASP A 301 13.22 2.81 -7.32
C ASP A 301 14.71 2.98 -7.01
N ARG A 302 15.28 4.14 -7.40
CA ARG A 302 16.72 4.38 -7.32
C ARG A 302 17.25 4.56 -5.90
N LEU A 303 16.51 5.27 -5.06
CA LEU A 303 16.98 5.67 -3.73
C LEU A 303 16.44 4.78 -2.61
N LEU A 304 15.29 4.14 -2.79
CA LEU A 304 14.68 3.31 -1.77
C LEU A 304 14.81 1.82 -2.14
N ALA A 305 14.12 1.36 -3.17
CA ALA A 305 14.02 -0.07 -3.47
C ALA A 305 15.36 -0.73 -3.79
N ARG A 306 16.23 -0.08 -4.58
CA ARG A 306 17.57 -0.64 -4.91
C ARG A 306 18.57 -0.61 -3.79
N ARG A 307 18.38 0.26 -2.80
CA ARG A 307 19.36 0.42 -1.70
C ARG A 307 18.97 -0.34 -0.45
N TYR A 308 17.69 -0.59 -0.28
CA TYR A 308 17.13 -1.20 0.91
C TYR A 308 16.22 -2.35 0.49
N ASP A 309 16.28 -3.44 1.21
CA ASP A 309 15.37 -4.59 1.05
C ASP A 309 14.29 -4.46 2.13
N HIS A 310 13.19 -3.80 1.77
CA HIS A 310 12.13 -3.53 2.72
C HIS A 310 11.23 -4.74 2.93
N THR A 311 11.01 -5.09 4.18
CA THR A 311 9.90 -5.96 4.54
C THR A 311 8.56 -5.23 4.35
N PRO A 312 7.43 -5.95 4.27
CA PRO A 312 6.11 -5.30 4.15
C PRO A 312 5.78 -4.33 5.30
N SER A 313 6.29 -4.59 6.52
CA SER A 313 6.15 -3.69 7.67
C SER A 313 7.00 -2.43 7.53
N GLU A 314 8.22 -2.56 7.05
CA GLU A 314 9.12 -1.43 6.81
C GLU A 314 8.58 -0.51 5.71
N GLY A 315 8.12 -1.08 4.58
CA GLY A 315 7.47 -0.29 3.53
C GLY A 315 6.26 0.51 4.05
N ARG A 316 5.44 -0.08 4.93
CA ARG A 316 4.33 0.64 5.57
C ARG A 316 4.81 1.77 6.47
N LEU A 317 5.90 1.57 7.23
CA LEU A 317 6.50 2.63 8.05
C LEU A 317 6.98 3.81 7.20
N VAL A 318 7.55 3.54 6.02
CA VAL A 318 7.93 4.59 5.06
C VAL A 318 6.73 5.42 4.64
N VAL A 319 5.59 4.77 4.34
CA VAL A 319 4.33 5.49 4.02
C VAL A 319 3.87 6.33 5.19
N VAL A 320 3.82 5.74 6.40
CA VAL A 320 3.39 6.46 7.62
C VAL A 320 4.30 7.65 7.90
N GLY A 321 5.62 7.47 7.75
CA GLY A 321 6.60 8.55 7.89
C GLY A 321 6.38 9.67 6.89
N GLY A 322 6.13 9.33 5.62
CA GLY A 322 5.81 10.30 4.58
C GLY A 322 4.52 11.08 4.87
N VAL A 323 3.46 10.38 5.29
CA VAL A 323 2.18 11.02 5.65
C VAL A 323 2.35 11.91 6.88
N ALA A 324 2.98 11.42 7.94
CA ALA A 324 3.21 12.20 9.17
C ALA A 324 4.04 13.45 8.90
N GLY A 325 5.13 13.31 8.13
CA GLY A 325 5.96 14.43 7.72
C GLY A 325 5.18 15.44 6.87
N GLY A 326 4.37 14.97 5.94
CA GLY A 326 3.49 15.81 5.12
C GLY A 326 2.48 16.60 5.95
N LEU A 327 1.84 15.95 6.92
CA LEU A 327 0.92 16.61 7.85
C LEU A 327 1.64 17.67 8.72
N MET A 328 2.85 17.36 9.19
CA MET A 328 3.68 18.34 9.90
C MET A 328 4.03 19.54 9.03
N GLY A 329 4.45 19.30 7.78
CA GLY A 329 4.74 20.36 6.82
C GLY A 329 3.51 21.24 6.52
N ALA A 330 2.35 20.62 6.35
CA ALA A 330 1.08 21.33 6.19
C ALA A 330 0.72 22.14 7.44
N GLY A 331 0.92 21.59 8.64
CA GLY A 331 0.71 22.28 9.91
C GLY A 331 1.60 23.52 10.05
N VAL A 332 2.90 23.39 9.73
CA VAL A 332 3.84 24.54 9.71
C VAL A 332 3.36 25.59 8.71
N ALA A 333 2.93 25.20 7.52
CA ALA A 333 2.42 26.14 6.52
C ALA A 333 1.20 26.94 7.04
N LEU A 334 0.29 26.28 7.74
CA LEU A 334 -0.87 26.94 8.34
C LEU A 334 -0.47 27.93 9.44
N LEU A 335 0.50 27.58 10.28
CA LEU A 335 0.98 28.42 11.37
C LEU A 335 1.79 29.64 10.89
N THR A 336 2.53 29.52 9.78
CA THR A 336 3.46 30.55 9.31
C THR A 336 2.89 31.51 8.28
N GLY A 337 1.62 31.40 7.92
CA GLY A 337 1.00 32.43 7.06
C GLY A 337 0.16 31.90 5.90
N GLY A 338 -0.17 30.63 5.89
CA GLY A 338 -1.16 30.07 4.96
C GLY A 338 -2.60 30.56 5.23
N SER A 339 -2.75 31.76 5.76
CA SER A 339 -3.91 32.27 6.53
C SER A 339 -5.18 32.53 5.72
N GLN A 340 -5.30 32.14 4.48
CA GLN A 340 -6.53 32.40 3.71
C GLN A 340 -7.25 31.14 3.20
N GLY A 341 -6.99 29.97 3.79
CA GLY A 341 -7.72 28.75 3.42
C GLY A 341 -7.48 28.30 1.97
N ARG A 342 -6.52 28.89 1.28
CA ARG A 342 -6.13 28.54 -0.09
C ARG A 342 -4.86 27.72 -0.08
N PHE A 343 -4.91 26.56 -0.71
CA PHE A 343 -3.72 25.79 -1.02
C PHE A 343 -2.87 26.61 -2.01
N ASN A 344 -1.73 27.09 -1.58
CA ASN A 344 -0.80 27.90 -2.36
C ASN A 344 0.54 27.17 -2.52
N THR A 345 1.43 27.70 -3.36
CA THR A 345 2.74 27.11 -3.62
C THR A 345 3.56 26.90 -2.34
N TYR A 346 3.47 27.82 -1.38
CA TYR A 346 4.19 27.73 -0.11
C TYR A 346 3.70 26.56 0.74
N SER A 347 2.39 26.42 0.92
CA SER A 347 1.82 25.29 1.67
C SER A 347 2.06 23.95 0.99
N ALA A 348 1.98 23.91 -0.35
CA ALA A 348 2.31 22.71 -1.14
C ALA A 348 3.79 22.34 -0.97
N ALA A 349 4.70 23.30 -1.03
CA ALA A 349 6.13 23.07 -0.87
C ALA A 349 6.48 22.54 0.53
N LEU A 350 5.96 23.18 1.60
CA LEU A 350 6.19 22.72 2.97
C LEU A 350 5.62 21.33 3.22
N THR A 351 4.43 21.02 2.69
CA THR A 351 3.84 19.67 2.76
C THR A 351 4.74 18.65 2.06
N THR A 352 5.23 18.99 0.86
CA THR A 352 6.14 18.12 0.08
C THR A 352 7.47 17.89 0.80
N LEU A 353 8.09 18.95 1.31
CA LEU A 353 9.35 18.88 2.07
C LEU A 353 9.17 18.09 3.36
N GLY A 354 8.06 18.30 4.06
CA GLY A 354 7.69 17.53 5.23
C GLY A 354 7.54 16.04 4.91
N ALA A 355 6.82 15.71 3.85
CA ALA A 355 6.63 14.32 3.43
C ALA A 355 7.95 13.66 3.02
N ALA A 356 8.77 14.33 2.23
CA ALA A 356 10.11 13.84 1.87
C ALA A 356 11.00 13.67 3.08
N GLY A 357 11.01 14.66 3.99
CA GLY A 357 11.74 14.60 5.26
C GLY A 357 11.26 13.42 6.14
N GLY A 358 9.96 13.19 6.22
CA GLY A 358 9.39 12.07 6.94
C GLY A 358 9.83 10.71 6.39
N ILE A 359 9.87 10.53 5.07
CA ILE A 359 10.44 9.33 4.43
C ILE A 359 11.91 9.16 4.79
N VAL A 360 12.73 10.22 4.62
CA VAL A 360 14.17 10.17 4.91
C VAL A 360 14.44 9.85 6.37
N LEU A 361 13.72 10.50 7.29
CA LEU A 361 13.84 10.23 8.73
C LEU A 361 13.45 8.79 9.07
N THR A 362 12.36 8.28 8.48
CA THR A 362 11.96 6.89 8.67
C THR A 362 13.05 5.95 8.19
N GLN A 363 13.58 6.16 6.98
CA GLN A 363 14.66 5.33 6.44
C GLN A 363 15.92 5.37 7.31
N ARG A 364 16.29 6.54 7.82
CA ARG A 364 17.55 6.72 8.53
C ARG A 364 17.50 6.26 9.99
N TYR A 365 16.35 6.43 10.65
CA TYR A 365 16.24 6.28 12.09
C TYR A 365 15.29 5.17 12.56
N MET A 366 14.31 4.79 11.75
CA MET A 366 13.33 3.79 12.13
C MET A 366 13.54 2.43 11.46
N LEU A 367 14.12 2.41 10.26
CA LEU A 367 14.45 1.15 9.61
C LEU A 367 15.83 0.67 10.07
N PRO A 368 15.99 -0.58 10.38
CA PRO A 368 17.04 -1.08 11.23
C PRO A 368 18.44 -0.94 10.62
N GLN A 369 19.15 -0.02 11.11
CA GLN A 369 20.39 -0.40 11.78
C GLN A 369 19.93 -1.06 13.10
N ALA A 370 20.46 -2.20 13.45
CA ALA A 370 20.04 -3.05 14.57
C ALA A 370 19.83 -2.38 15.96
N ASP A 371 20.03 -1.09 16.06
CA ASP A 371 19.88 -0.25 17.24
C ASP A 371 18.95 0.94 16.98
N GLY A 372 17.79 0.77 16.32
CA GLY A 372 16.84 1.83 15.93
C GLY A 372 16.32 2.78 17.03
N ALA A 373 17.16 3.06 18.02
CA ALA A 373 16.90 3.99 19.10
C ALA A 373 17.43 5.38 18.72
N LEU A 374 16.56 6.38 18.69
CA LEU A 374 16.92 7.79 18.71
C LEU A 374 17.77 8.07 19.97
N ARG A 375 19.04 8.37 19.78
CA ARG A 375 19.93 8.75 20.86
C ARG A 375 19.92 10.27 21.03
N LEU A 376 19.29 10.74 22.08
CA LEU A 376 19.36 12.11 22.53
C LEU A 376 20.18 12.12 23.84
N GLY A 377 21.50 12.23 23.72
CA GLY A 377 22.40 12.08 24.86
C GLY A 377 22.34 10.66 25.43
N GLY A 378 22.09 10.51 26.75
CA GLY A 378 21.92 9.22 27.43
C GLY A 378 20.53 8.58 27.23
N LEU A 379 19.57 9.28 26.60
CA LEU A 379 18.24 8.79 26.37
C LEU A 379 18.15 8.07 25.02
N ARG A 380 17.79 6.79 25.04
CA ARG A 380 17.44 6.01 23.85
C ARG A 380 15.92 5.91 23.78
N MET A 381 15.32 6.55 22.81
CA MET A 381 13.87 6.41 22.54
C MET A 381 13.65 5.38 21.45
N ASN A 382 12.71 4.49 21.68
CA ASN A 382 12.24 3.55 20.67
C ASN A 382 11.00 4.15 19.96
N PRO A 383 11.14 4.75 18.77
CA PRO A 383 10.03 5.41 18.09
C PRO A 383 8.92 4.42 17.70
N LEU A 384 9.26 3.15 17.46
CA LEU A 384 8.25 2.11 17.22
C LEU A 384 7.42 1.82 18.47
N GLY A 385 8.05 1.80 19.66
CA GLY A 385 7.34 1.67 20.92
C GLY A 385 6.38 2.84 21.17
N VAL A 386 6.81 4.06 20.85
CA VAL A 386 5.97 5.26 20.96
C VAL A 386 4.78 5.21 20.00
N VAL A 387 5.00 4.86 18.73
CA VAL A 387 3.92 4.72 17.73
C VAL A 387 2.97 3.59 18.11
N ALA A 388 3.48 2.44 18.54
CA ALA A 388 2.66 1.32 18.98
C ALA A 388 1.80 1.68 20.21
N ALA A 389 2.35 2.42 21.16
CA ALA A 389 1.61 2.92 22.32
C ALA A 389 0.54 3.94 21.91
N ALA A 390 0.87 4.87 20.99
CA ALA A 390 -0.06 5.89 20.50
C ALA A 390 -1.21 5.30 19.64
N THR A 391 -0.96 4.19 18.94
CA THR A 391 -1.97 3.51 18.11
C THR A 391 -2.79 2.47 18.85
N GLY A 392 -2.57 2.31 20.16
CA GLY A 392 -3.32 1.36 20.98
C GLY A 392 -3.03 -0.11 20.68
N MET A 393 -1.90 -0.41 20.05
CA MET A 393 -1.47 -1.80 19.83
C MET A 393 -1.28 -2.50 21.17
N ARG A 394 -1.93 -3.66 21.34
CA ARG A 394 -1.78 -4.46 22.56
C ARG A 394 -0.44 -5.18 22.54
N GLY A 395 0.40 -4.90 23.54
CA GLY A 395 1.72 -5.53 23.70
C GLY A 395 2.58 -4.79 24.72
N VAL A 396 3.70 -5.39 25.12
CA VAL A 396 4.70 -4.72 25.94
C VAL A 396 5.75 -4.12 25.00
N TYR A 397 5.80 -2.80 24.94
CA TYR A 397 6.74 -2.08 24.09
C TYR A 397 7.72 -1.29 24.94
N THR A 398 9.00 -1.40 24.65
CA THR A 398 10.00 -0.56 25.28
C THR A 398 9.95 0.83 24.66
N LEU A 399 9.47 1.82 25.39
CA LEU A 399 9.37 3.22 24.93
C LEU A 399 10.74 3.90 24.85
N GLY A 400 11.64 3.53 25.75
CA GLY A 400 12.99 4.05 25.81
C GLY A 400 13.80 3.44 26.95
N SER A 401 15.11 3.64 26.90
CA SER A 401 16.04 3.32 27.98
C SER A 401 16.95 4.51 28.25
N LEU A 402 17.23 4.75 29.53
CA LEU A 402 18.19 5.77 29.96
C LEU A 402 19.48 5.08 30.36
N SER A 403 20.60 5.45 29.76
CA SER A 403 21.93 5.02 30.20
C SER A 403 22.57 6.18 30.95
N PHE A 404 22.91 5.93 32.20
CA PHE A 404 23.61 6.86 33.06
C PHE A 404 25.10 6.71 32.88
#